data_2a3351ff4dc7f4f9128d5d5e7f3fd6d8
#
_entry.id   2a3351ff4dc7f4f9128d5d5e7f3fd6d8
#
_cell.length_a   1.000
_cell.length_b   1.000
_cell.length_c   1.000
_cell.angle_alpha   90.00
_cell.angle_beta   90.00
_cell.angle_gamma   90.00
#
_symmetry.space_group_name_H-M   'P 1'
#
loop_
_entity.id
_entity.type
_entity.pdbx_description
1 polymer ?
#
loop_
_entity_poly.entity_id
_entity_poly.type
_entity_poly.pdbx_seq_one_letter_code
_entity_poly.pdbx_strand_id
1 'polypeptide(L)'
;MTTFIQLPRRLYAGLPGYVPPLDLTQRDLLTPRKNSFFRLGRAQYFLAMRGNRAVGRISAQIDPVSMEHYGEPVGFFGALDAIDDLEVVSALLDAAGTWLRQYGMKRMRGPQTLDSNGEFGMMLEGHHAMPMVAMPWHPQWLPGMMDACGATKVRDLVAYQMRTGPDAEEAHLVPASLRLGEGRLGNVTTRGLRMDRIDEDGEILRTLYNDAWHNNWGSIPLAREDMQSMIVEMKPILRPEHFVLIEQAGKPVCVALVVPNVFDISADLNGDPSPLGWLKLGKRLLRHEFHSARVILLGVSSALDGTALGAIMPALAITELMKRGRSLPYRTIELGWVLENNLPMRRLIERITPEPCKRYRVYDLSLED
;
A
#
# COMPACT_ATOMS: atom_id res chain seq x y z
N MET A 1 -18.42 -11.97 10.52
CA MET A 1 -17.76 -10.99 9.63
C MET A 1 -18.00 -9.53 10.06
N THR A 2 -19.23 -9.07 10.30
CA THR A 2 -19.50 -7.67 10.70
C THR A 2 -18.71 -7.25 11.95
N THR A 3 -18.72 -8.04 13.02
CA THR A 3 -17.93 -7.75 14.24
C THR A 3 -16.44 -7.65 13.93
N PHE A 4 -15.91 -8.50 13.06
CA PHE A 4 -14.51 -8.50 12.65
C PHE A 4 -14.14 -7.20 11.94
N ILE A 5 -14.96 -6.75 10.98
CA ILE A 5 -14.72 -5.52 10.21
C ILE A 5 -14.79 -4.29 11.12
N GLN A 6 -15.79 -4.21 12.00
CA GLN A 6 -16.06 -3.03 12.83
C GLN A 6 -15.20 -2.93 14.08
N LEU A 7 -14.45 -3.98 14.41
CA LEU A 7 -13.68 -4.03 15.64
C LEU A 7 -12.64 -2.90 15.78
N PRO A 8 -11.77 -2.63 14.80
CA PRO A 8 -10.74 -1.58 14.94
C PRO A 8 -11.35 -0.21 15.20
N ARG A 9 -12.45 0.13 14.51
CA ARG A 9 -13.17 1.39 14.72
C ARG A 9 -13.58 1.58 16.18
N ARG A 10 -14.00 0.49 16.84
CA ARG A 10 -14.38 0.50 18.25
C ARG A 10 -13.19 0.53 19.20
N LEU A 11 -12.10 -0.18 18.85
CA LEU A 11 -10.91 -0.25 19.69
C LEU A 11 -10.12 1.06 19.67
N TYR A 12 -10.06 1.70 18.53
CA TYR A 12 -9.15 2.84 18.28
C TYR A 12 -9.88 4.18 18.18
N ALA A 13 -11.17 4.22 18.51
CA ALA A 13 -11.95 5.45 18.51
C ALA A 13 -11.27 6.55 19.35
N GLY A 14 -11.00 7.70 18.74
CA GLY A 14 -10.39 8.83 19.41
C GLY A 14 -8.85 8.79 19.50
N LEU A 15 -8.20 7.73 19.05
CA LEU A 15 -6.73 7.73 18.95
C LEU A 15 -6.27 8.69 17.84
N PRO A 16 -5.25 9.52 18.11
CA PRO A 16 -4.70 10.42 17.11
C PRO A 16 -4.19 9.65 15.88
N GLY A 17 -4.52 10.16 14.69
CA GLY A 17 -4.09 9.55 13.42
C GLY A 17 -4.97 8.40 12.96
N TYR A 18 -5.77 7.77 13.81
CA TYR A 18 -6.64 6.69 13.38
C TYR A 18 -7.85 7.21 12.60
N VAL A 19 -8.03 6.69 11.40
CA VAL A 19 -9.24 6.89 10.57
C VAL A 19 -9.72 5.52 10.11
N PRO A 20 -10.96 5.13 10.43
CA PRO A 20 -11.48 3.83 10.02
C PRO A 20 -11.69 3.78 8.50
N PRO A 21 -11.30 2.67 7.84
CA PRO A 21 -11.70 2.42 6.46
C PRO A 21 -13.22 2.22 6.36
N LEU A 22 -13.77 2.35 5.15
CA LEU A 22 -15.19 2.10 4.92
C LEU A 22 -15.50 0.61 5.13
N ASP A 23 -16.52 0.29 5.92
CA ASP A 23 -16.98 -1.08 6.19
C ASP A 23 -17.32 -1.83 4.89
N LEU A 24 -17.83 -1.11 3.88
CA LEU A 24 -18.16 -1.69 2.58
C LEU A 24 -16.90 -2.19 1.85
N THR A 25 -15.84 -1.37 1.79
CA THR A 25 -14.58 -1.76 1.14
C THR A 25 -13.89 -2.90 1.87
N GLN A 26 -13.89 -2.87 3.21
CA GLN A 26 -13.38 -3.97 4.03
C GLN A 26 -14.18 -5.27 3.84
N ARG A 27 -15.49 -5.16 3.70
CA ARG A 27 -16.34 -6.33 3.41
C ARG A 27 -16.02 -6.94 2.05
N ASP A 28 -15.86 -6.11 1.03
CA ASP A 28 -15.54 -6.58 -0.33
C ASP A 28 -14.14 -7.21 -0.34
N LEU A 29 -13.16 -6.58 0.31
CA LEU A 29 -11.80 -7.12 0.47
C LEU A 29 -11.80 -8.52 1.11
N LEU A 30 -12.54 -8.72 2.20
CA LEU A 30 -12.50 -9.95 3.00
C LEU A 30 -13.52 -11.02 2.56
N THR A 31 -14.29 -10.77 1.49
CA THR A 31 -15.33 -11.70 1.03
C THR A 31 -14.85 -12.51 -0.18
N PRO A 32 -14.88 -13.88 -0.10
CA PRO A 32 -14.35 -14.74 -1.17
C PRO A 32 -14.95 -14.51 -2.57
N ARG A 33 -16.20 -14.09 -2.64
CA ARG A 33 -16.87 -13.83 -3.94
C ARG A 33 -16.46 -12.50 -4.59
N LYS A 34 -15.77 -11.63 -3.84
CA LYS A 34 -15.45 -10.27 -4.27
C LYS A 34 -13.96 -10.06 -4.54
N ASN A 35 -13.10 -10.83 -3.89
CA ASN A 35 -11.65 -10.66 -3.97
C ASN A 35 -11.01 -11.83 -4.72
N SER A 36 -10.19 -11.50 -5.72
CA SER A 36 -9.47 -12.45 -6.58
C SER A 36 -8.50 -13.35 -5.82
N PHE A 37 -7.96 -12.90 -4.69
CA PHE A 37 -7.11 -13.72 -3.81
C PHE A 37 -7.72 -15.11 -3.55
N PHE A 38 -9.02 -15.17 -3.31
CA PHE A 38 -9.72 -16.43 -2.97
C PHE A 38 -9.90 -17.41 -4.14
N ARG A 39 -9.43 -17.09 -5.33
CA ARG A 39 -9.40 -18.06 -6.44
C ARG A 39 -8.42 -19.20 -6.16
N LEU A 40 -7.30 -18.87 -5.52
CA LEU A 40 -6.23 -19.82 -5.17
C LEU A 40 -5.95 -19.82 -3.68
N GLY A 41 -5.99 -18.64 -3.04
CA GLY A 41 -5.71 -18.43 -1.64
C GLY A 41 -6.84 -18.86 -0.70
N ARG A 42 -6.48 -19.00 0.57
CA ARG A 42 -7.42 -19.31 1.67
C ARG A 42 -7.14 -18.41 2.83
N ALA A 43 -8.20 -17.97 3.52
CA ALA A 43 -8.06 -17.19 4.74
C ALA A 43 -9.06 -17.67 5.80
N GLN A 44 -8.64 -17.55 7.06
CA GLN A 44 -9.46 -17.76 8.25
C GLN A 44 -9.39 -16.50 9.13
N TYR A 45 -10.51 -16.15 9.74
CA TYR A 45 -10.65 -14.95 10.56
C TYR A 45 -10.94 -15.34 12.00
N PHE A 46 -10.23 -14.74 12.96
CA PHE A 46 -10.34 -15.02 14.38
C PHE A 46 -10.67 -13.75 15.16
N LEU A 47 -11.45 -13.91 16.23
CA LEU A 47 -11.74 -12.88 17.22
C LEU A 47 -11.31 -13.36 18.60
N ALA A 48 -10.56 -12.54 19.32
CA ALA A 48 -10.35 -12.73 20.75
C ALA A 48 -11.53 -12.14 21.52
N MET A 49 -12.10 -12.93 22.45
CA MET A 49 -13.29 -12.55 23.19
C MET A 49 -13.00 -12.50 24.70
N ARG A 50 -13.46 -11.44 25.37
CA ARG A 50 -13.60 -11.39 26.83
C ARG A 50 -15.07 -11.33 27.18
N GLY A 51 -15.61 -12.44 27.68
CA GLY A 51 -17.05 -12.62 27.79
C GLY A 51 -17.72 -12.43 26.41
N ASN A 52 -18.68 -11.54 26.32
CA ASN A 52 -19.41 -11.26 25.08
C ASN A 52 -18.78 -10.11 24.24
N ARG A 53 -17.62 -9.60 24.64
CA ARG A 53 -16.97 -8.47 23.96
C ARG A 53 -15.74 -8.94 23.18
N ALA A 54 -15.70 -8.65 21.87
CA ALA A 54 -14.50 -8.84 21.09
C ALA A 54 -13.45 -7.79 21.48
N VAL A 55 -12.21 -8.21 21.73
CA VAL A 55 -11.09 -7.38 22.21
C VAL A 55 -9.88 -7.42 21.28
N GLY A 56 -9.91 -8.30 20.25
CA GLY A 56 -8.89 -8.37 19.24
C GLY A 56 -9.35 -9.19 18.04
N ARG A 57 -8.66 -9.05 16.91
CA ARG A 57 -8.88 -9.81 15.68
C ARG A 57 -7.56 -10.11 14.98
N ILE A 58 -7.54 -11.16 14.19
CA ILE A 58 -6.45 -11.51 13.27
C ILE A 58 -7.01 -12.32 12.10
N SER A 59 -6.40 -12.20 10.92
CA SER A 59 -6.56 -13.14 9.83
C SER A 59 -5.33 -14.03 9.71
N ALA A 60 -5.54 -15.30 9.34
CA ALA A 60 -4.50 -16.20 8.88
C ALA A 60 -4.80 -16.58 7.44
N GLN A 61 -3.79 -16.58 6.58
CA GLN A 61 -3.97 -16.88 5.15
C GLN A 61 -2.83 -17.69 4.56
N ILE A 62 -3.19 -18.45 3.53
CA ILE A 62 -2.28 -19.20 2.68
C ILE A 62 -2.41 -18.62 1.28
N ASP A 63 -1.30 -18.14 0.76
CA ASP A 63 -1.17 -17.61 -0.59
C ASP A 63 -0.29 -18.54 -1.43
N PRO A 64 -0.89 -19.43 -2.25
CA PRO A 64 -0.12 -20.35 -3.09
C PRO A 64 0.79 -19.65 -4.10
N VAL A 65 0.40 -18.42 -4.56
CA VAL A 65 1.21 -17.66 -5.50
C VAL A 65 2.51 -17.19 -4.85
N SER A 66 2.43 -16.67 -3.62
CA SER A 66 3.62 -16.31 -2.83
C SER A 66 4.48 -17.52 -2.51
N MET A 67 3.86 -18.65 -2.13
CA MET A 67 4.59 -19.87 -1.81
C MET A 67 5.36 -20.43 -3.03
N GLU A 68 4.74 -20.45 -4.20
CA GLU A 68 5.38 -20.87 -5.46
C GLU A 68 6.51 -19.93 -5.83
N HIS A 69 6.27 -18.61 -5.75
CA HIS A 69 7.24 -17.59 -6.12
C HIS A 69 8.49 -17.60 -5.22
N TYR A 70 8.32 -17.79 -3.91
CA TYR A 70 9.42 -17.80 -2.95
C TYR A 70 9.98 -19.18 -2.63
N GLY A 71 9.30 -20.25 -3.03
CA GLY A 71 9.71 -21.63 -2.78
C GLY A 71 9.70 -22.02 -1.29
N GLU A 72 8.92 -21.34 -0.46
CA GLU A 72 8.90 -21.53 1.00
C GLU A 72 7.48 -21.85 1.51
N PRO A 73 7.32 -22.83 2.44
CA PRO A 73 6.04 -23.13 3.08
C PRO A 73 5.74 -22.11 4.19
N VAL A 74 5.50 -20.85 3.80
CA VAL A 74 5.19 -19.73 4.71
C VAL A 74 3.72 -19.41 4.62
N GLY A 75 3.02 -19.46 5.76
CA GLY A 75 1.70 -18.86 5.90
C GLY A 75 1.80 -17.38 6.26
N PHE A 76 0.70 -16.66 6.17
CA PHE A 76 0.67 -15.24 6.45
C PHE A 76 -0.37 -14.91 7.51
N PHE A 77 -0.17 -13.82 8.25
CA PHE A 77 -1.19 -13.22 9.10
C PHE A 77 -1.38 -11.76 8.76
N GLY A 78 -2.59 -11.25 9.00
CA GLY A 78 -2.92 -9.85 8.75
C GLY A 78 -4.12 -9.40 9.57
N ALA A 79 -4.63 -8.20 9.30
CA ALA A 79 -5.76 -7.61 10.01
C ALA A 79 -5.64 -7.79 11.54
N LEU A 80 -4.41 -7.67 12.08
CA LEU A 80 -4.13 -7.79 13.51
C LEU A 80 -4.45 -6.49 14.21
N ASP A 81 -5.49 -6.52 15.03
CA ASP A 81 -5.92 -5.42 15.87
C ASP A 81 -6.28 -5.95 17.27
N ALA A 82 -5.82 -5.26 18.31
CA ALA A 82 -6.06 -5.67 19.68
C ALA A 82 -6.04 -4.48 20.65
N ILE A 83 -6.70 -4.65 21.80
CA ILE A 83 -6.49 -3.78 22.96
C ILE A 83 -5.02 -3.87 23.42
N ASP A 84 -4.59 -2.93 24.26
CA ASP A 84 -3.27 -2.95 24.91
C ASP A 84 -3.18 -4.08 25.94
N ASP A 85 -2.99 -5.31 25.45
CA ASP A 85 -2.99 -6.52 26.26
C ASP A 85 -2.26 -7.66 25.56
N LEU A 86 -1.10 -8.05 26.11
CA LEU A 86 -0.22 -9.07 25.53
C LEU A 86 -0.90 -10.45 25.43
N GLU A 87 -1.74 -10.82 26.43
CA GLU A 87 -2.46 -12.10 26.41
C GLU A 87 -3.38 -12.20 25.19
N VAL A 88 -4.05 -11.09 24.84
CA VAL A 88 -4.93 -11.03 23.67
C VAL A 88 -4.14 -11.21 22.38
N VAL A 89 -3.00 -10.53 22.25
CA VAL A 89 -2.15 -10.63 21.04
C VAL A 89 -1.57 -12.03 20.92
N SER A 90 -1.02 -12.60 22.00
CA SER A 90 -0.51 -13.97 22.03
C SER A 90 -1.58 -14.99 21.61
N ALA A 91 -2.78 -14.93 22.20
CA ALA A 91 -3.87 -15.83 21.85
C ALA A 91 -4.30 -15.74 20.37
N LEU A 92 -4.27 -14.54 19.79
CA LEU A 92 -4.57 -14.34 18.37
C LEU A 92 -3.49 -14.95 17.47
N LEU A 93 -2.22 -14.73 17.79
CA LEU A 93 -1.10 -15.31 17.05
C LEU A 93 -1.09 -16.84 17.15
N ASP A 94 -1.38 -17.39 18.34
CA ASP A 94 -1.50 -18.84 18.57
C ASP A 94 -2.65 -19.45 17.75
N ALA A 95 -3.79 -18.79 17.69
CA ALA A 95 -4.93 -19.25 16.88
C ALA A 95 -4.59 -19.24 15.38
N ALA A 96 -3.96 -18.19 14.91
CA ALA A 96 -3.49 -18.07 13.52
C ALA A 96 -2.44 -19.16 13.20
N GLY A 97 -1.43 -19.31 14.06
CA GLY A 97 -0.39 -20.32 13.94
C GLY A 97 -0.93 -21.75 13.96
N THR A 98 -1.87 -22.04 14.85
CA THR A 98 -2.52 -23.36 14.93
C THR A 98 -3.25 -23.69 13.64
N TRP A 99 -3.99 -22.74 13.06
CA TRP A 99 -4.64 -22.95 11.76
C TRP A 99 -3.63 -23.16 10.65
N LEU A 100 -2.55 -22.39 10.59
CA LEU A 100 -1.51 -22.51 9.56
C LEU A 100 -0.75 -23.85 9.64
N ARG A 101 -0.46 -24.36 10.87
CA ARG A 101 0.15 -25.68 11.08
C ARG A 101 -0.67 -26.81 10.47
N GLN A 102 -2.01 -26.73 10.50
CA GLN A 102 -2.89 -27.73 9.89
C GLN A 102 -2.66 -27.89 8.37
N TYR A 103 -2.10 -26.85 7.73
CA TYR A 103 -1.76 -26.84 6.32
C TYR A 103 -0.25 -27.03 6.06
N GLY A 104 0.52 -27.43 7.07
CA GLY A 104 1.94 -27.71 6.93
C GLY A 104 2.84 -26.49 6.88
N MET A 105 2.34 -25.31 7.27
CA MET A 105 3.18 -24.11 7.33
C MET A 105 4.14 -24.19 8.52
N LYS A 106 5.39 -23.85 8.30
CA LYS A 106 6.47 -23.87 9.31
C LYS A 106 6.76 -22.50 9.91
N ARG A 107 6.32 -21.45 9.24
CA ARG A 107 6.44 -20.06 9.67
C ARG A 107 5.18 -19.28 9.29
N MET A 108 4.91 -18.22 10.03
CA MET A 108 3.93 -17.23 9.62
C MET A 108 4.56 -15.84 9.53
N ARG A 109 4.28 -15.15 8.42
CA ARG A 109 4.81 -13.83 8.08
C ARG A 109 3.71 -12.79 8.06
N GLY A 110 4.02 -11.56 8.49
CA GLY A 110 3.05 -10.47 8.43
C GLY A 110 3.42 -9.26 9.30
N PRO A 111 2.46 -8.36 9.57
CA PRO A 111 1.10 -8.42 9.04
C PRO A 111 1.01 -8.13 7.55
N GLN A 112 0.13 -8.85 6.86
CA GLN A 112 -0.20 -8.73 5.46
C GLN A 112 -1.66 -9.09 5.30
N THR A 113 -2.50 -8.21 4.79
CA THR A 113 -3.94 -8.51 4.63
C THR A 113 -4.19 -9.15 3.29
N LEU A 114 -4.41 -10.48 3.31
CA LEU A 114 -4.57 -11.41 2.20
C LEU A 114 -3.28 -11.60 1.38
N ASP A 115 -2.92 -10.67 0.50
CA ASP A 115 -1.71 -10.73 -0.31
C ASP A 115 -0.83 -9.48 -0.13
N SER A 116 0.34 -9.47 -0.75
CA SER A 116 1.32 -8.39 -0.62
C SER A 116 0.95 -7.11 -1.39
N ASN A 117 -0.10 -7.13 -2.21
CA ASN A 117 -0.61 -5.95 -2.91
C ASN A 117 -1.60 -5.16 -2.06
N GLY A 118 -2.07 -5.75 -0.93
CA GLY A 118 -2.93 -5.12 0.05
C GLY A 118 -2.17 -4.32 1.13
N GLU A 119 -2.77 -4.25 2.33
CA GLU A 119 -2.12 -3.66 3.50
C GLU A 119 -0.96 -4.53 3.96
N PHE A 120 0.22 -3.92 4.14
CA PHE A 120 1.46 -4.65 4.37
C PHE A 120 2.35 -3.97 5.41
N GLY A 121 2.80 -4.75 6.39
CA GLY A 121 3.68 -4.30 7.48
C GLY A 121 2.94 -3.68 8.68
N MET A 122 3.54 -3.78 9.85
CA MET A 122 3.06 -3.18 11.10
C MET A 122 3.69 -1.80 11.29
N MET A 123 2.88 -0.79 11.53
CA MET A 123 3.36 0.57 11.78
C MET A 123 4.21 0.63 13.05
N LEU A 124 5.44 1.14 12.94
CA LEU A 124 6.36 1.39 14.04
C LEU A 124 6.46 2.87 14.39
N GLU A 125 6.39 3.73 13.37
CA GLU A 125 6.52 5.19 13.47
C GLU A 125 5.47 5.87 12.61
N GLY A 126 5.03 7.08 13.02
CA GLY A 126 4.06 7.88 12.27
C GLY A 126 2.61 7.69 12.71
N HIS A 127 2.37 7.15 13.91
CA HIS A 127 1.04 6.83 14.45
C HIS A 127 0.06 8.03 14.51
N HIS A 128 0.57 9.26 14.55
CA HIS A 128 -0.25 10.47 14.56
C HIS A 128 -0.72 10.92 13.18
N ALA A 129 -0.15 10.34 12.12
CA ALA A 129 -0.51 10.66 10.75
C ALA A 129 -1.69 9.79 10.29
N MET A 130 -2.59 10.41 9.52
CA MET A 130 -3.69 9.69 8.86
C MET A 130 -3.15 8.58 7.96
N PRO A 131 -3.84 7.42 7.89
CA PRO A 131 -3.46 6.35 6.96
C PRO A 131 -3.55 6.83 5.51
N MET A 132 -2.79 6.17 4.65
CA MET A 132 -2.86 6.34 3.19
C MET A 132 -3.43 5.07 2.55
N VAL A 133 -3.86 5.19 1.31
CA VAL A 133 -4.37 4.04 0.54
C VAL A 133 -3.37 2.88 0.58
N ALA A 134 -3.86 1.68 0.88
CA ALA A 134 -3.10 0.44 1.03
C ALA A 134 -1.94 0.53 2.06
N MET A 135 -2.08 1.40 3.06
CA MET A 135 -1.15 1.49 4.20
C MET A 135 -1.92 1.26 5.49
N PRO A 136 -1.56 0.23 6.28
CA PRO A 136 -2.24 -0.04 7.54
C PRO A 136 -1.91 1.02 8.58
N TRP A 137 -2.84 1.21 9.51
CA TRP A 137 -2.58 1.97 10.74
C TRP A 137 -2.65 1.01 11.93
N HIS A 138 -1.67 1.12 12.83
CA HIS A 138 -1.62 0.34 14.06
C HIS A 138 -1.34 1.24 15.27
N PRO A 139 -1.87 0.91 16.47
CA PRO A 139 -1.54 1.63 17.68
C PRO A 139 -0.10 1.35 18.14
N GLN A 140 0.45 2.27 18.95
CA GLN A 140 1.86 2.24 19.38
C GLN A 140 2.26 1.00 20.20
N TRP A 141 1.30 0.34 20.86
CA TRP A 141 1.59 -0.82 21.73
C TRP A 141 1.80 -2.13 20.96
N LEU A 142 1.21 -2.29 19.76
CA LEU A 142 1.28 -3.56 19.02
C LEU A 142 2.69 -4.01 18.64
N PRO A 143 3.61 -3.15 18.18
CA PRO A 143 4.97 -3.58 17.85
C PRO A 143 5.71 -4.22 19.03
N GLY A 144 5.65 -3.60 20.22
CA GLY A 144 6.27 -4.16 21.43
C GLY A 144 5.68 -5.51 21.85
N MET A 145 4.38 -5.71 21.59
CA MET A 145 3.73 -7.01 21.86
C MET A 145 4.17 -8.09 20.87
N MET A 146 4.37 -7.72 19.60
CA MET A 146 4.94 -8.66 18.61
C MET A 146 6.32 -9.15 19.04
N ASP A 147 7.19 -8.21 19.43
CA ASP A 147 8.53 -8.55 19.94
C ASP A 147 8.44 -9.44 21.18
N ALA A 148 7.53 -9.14 22.13
CA ALA A 148 7.29 -9.95 23.33
C ALA A 148 6.73 -11.36 23.03
N CYS A 149 6.00 -11.53 21.92
CA CYS A 149 5.55 -12.84 21.43
C CYS A 149 6.63 -13.59 20.62
N GLY A 150 7.88 -13.10 20.58
CA GLY A 150 8.98 -13.77 19.89
C GLY A 150 9.01 -13.55 18.37
N ALA A 151 8.26 -12.58 17.86
CA ALA A 151 8.31 -12.23 16.46
C ALA A 151 9.67 -11.61 16.09
N THR A 152 10.22 -12.02 14.98
CA THR A 152 11.51 -11.55 14.49
C THR A 152 11.36 -10.64 13.28
N LYS A 153 12.19 -9.59 13.19
CA LYS A 153 12.20 -8.69 12.03
C LYS A 153 12.59 -9.43 10.77
N VAL A 154 11.79 -9.29 9.73
CA VAL A 154 12.16 -9.70 8.36
C VAL A 154 12.63 -8.50 7.55
N ARG A 155 11.82 -7.44 7.49
CA ARG A 155 12.09 -6.25 6.67
C ARG A 155 11.39 -5.02 7.24
N ASP A 156 12.06 -3.87 7.17
CA ASP A 156 11.42 -2.58 7.37
C ASP A 156 11.08 -1.91 6.04
N LEU A 157 9.99 -1.16 6.06
CA LEU A 157 9.47 -0.36 4.97
C LEU A 157 9.41 1.09 5.45
N VAL A 158 9.84 2.03 4.62
CA VAL A 158 9.83 3.46 4.98
C VAL A 158 8.98 4.24 3.98
N ALA A 159 8.26 5.22 4.48
CA ALA A 159 7.53 6.18 3.67
C ALA A 159 8.01 7.60 3.99
N TYR A 160 7.99 8.45 2.99
CA TYR A 160 8.40 9.84 3.07
C TYR A 160 7.21 10.72 2.69
N GLN A 161 7.17 11.94 3.19
CA GLN A 161 6.12 12.88 2.84
C GLN A 161 6.71 14.17 2.29
N MET A 162 6.26 14.57 1.13
CA MET A 162 6.59 15.88 0.56
C MET A 162 5.37 16.79 0.59
N ARG A 163 5.59 18.08 0.80
CA ARG A 163 4.57 19.10 0.63
C ARG A 163 4.49 19.53 -0.83
N THR A 164 3.29 19.85 -1.28
CA THR A 164 3.00 20.30 -2.64
C THR A 164 2.01 21.46 -2.58
N GLY A 165 1.77 22.10 -3.72
CA GLY A 165 0.83 23.22 -3.83
C GLY A 165 1.51 24.59 -3.78
N PRO A 166 0.70 25.68 -3.81
CA PRO A 166 1.20 27.06 -3.92
C PRO A 166 2.06 27.49 -2.72
N ASP A 167 1.80 26.92 -1.55
CA ASP A 167 2.48 27.26 -0.29
C ASP A 167 3.70 26.37 -0.01
N ALA A 168 4.05 25.46 -0.93
CA ALA A 168 5.23 24.64 -0.79
C ALA A 168 6.48 25.49 -1.05
N GLU A 169 7.39 25.52 -0.07
CA GLU A 169 8.70 26.14 -0.25
C GLU A 169 9.43 25.52 -1.46
N GLU A 170 10.21 26.31 -2.19
CA GLU A 170 11.00 25.80 -3.35
C GLU A 170 11.94 24.66 -2.97
N ALA A 171 12.30 24.55 -1.70
CA ALA A 171 13.13 23.46 -1.16
C ALA A 171 12.52 22.07 -1.34
N HIS A 172 11.20 21.95 -1.45
CA HIS A 172 10.49 20.69 -1.71
C HIS A 172 10.30 20.39 -3.22
N LEU A 173 10.79 21.28 -4.08
CA LEU A 173 10.82 21.01 -5.51
C LEU A 173 11.96 20.02 -5.82
N VAL A 174 11.75 19.19 -6.83
CA VAL A 174 12.82 18.32 -7.35
C VAL A 174 14.07 19.18 -7.59
N PRO A 175 15.23 18.86 -6.99
CA PRO A 175 16.45 19.60 -7.19
C PRO A 175 16.75 19.82 -8.67
N ALA A 176 17.30 20.98 -9.03
CA ALA A 176 17.61 21.30 -10.42
C ALA A 176 18.48 20.25 -11.11
N SER A 177 19.36 19.58 -10.33
CA SER A 177 20.18 18.45 -10.79
C SER A 177 19.38 17.20 -11.20
N LEU A 178 18.14 17.07 -10.71
CA LEU A 178 17.22 15.97 -11.05
C LEU A 178 16.14 16.40 -12.04
N ARG A 179 16.04 17.69 -12.37
CA ARG A 179 15.10 18.21 -13.37
C ARG A 179 15.62 17.93 -14.78
N LEU A 180 15.21 16.78 -15.31
CA LEU A 180 15.53 16.41 -16.67
C LEU A 180 14.36 16.77 -17.58
N GLY A 181 14.65 17.47 -18.68
CA GLY A 181 13.64 17.77 -19.70
C GLY A 181 13.62 16.71 -20.78
N GLU A 182 12.42 16.39 -21.30
CA GLU A 182 12.23 15.43 -22.41
C GLU A 182 13.17 15.67 -23.59
N GLY A 183 13.37 16.93 -24.00
CA GLY A 183 14.18 17.30 -25.16
C GLY A 183 15.69 17.04 -25.04
N ARG A 184 16.19 16.58 -23.89
CA ARG A 184 17.61 16.26 -23.67
C ARG A 184 17.93 14.77 -23.74
N LEU A 185 16.93 13.92 -23.82
CA LEU A 185 17.08 12.46 -23.74
C LEU A 185 16.80 11.73 -25.06
N GLY A 186 16.84 12.44 -26.19
CA GLY A 186 16.62 11.84 -27.50
C GLY A 186 15.18 11.36 -27.70
N ASN A 187 14.99 10.10 -28.11
CA ASN A 187 13.67 9.52 -28.42
C ASN A 187 12.87 9.12 -27.17
N VAL A 188 12.93 9.89 -26.08
CA VAL A 188 12.16 9.68 -24.85
C VAL A 188 10.95 10.60 -24.86
N THR A 189 9.76 10.03 -24.68
CA THR A 189 8.48 10.74 -24.59
C THR A 189 7.76 10.39 -23.30
N THR A 190 6.92 11.30 -22.80
CA THR A 190 6.14 11.08 -21.58
C THR A 190 4.66 11.37 -21.84
N ARG A 191 3.77 10.57 -21.23
CA ARG A 191 2.33 10.81 -21.28
C ARG A 191 1.62 10.46 -19.97
N GLY A 192 0.44 11.00 -19.79
CA GLY A 192 -0.47 10.65 -18.70
C GLY A 192 -1.36 9.45 -19.02
N LEU A 193 -2.28 9.15 -18.10
CA LEU A 193 -3.29 8.10 -18.24
C LEU A 193 -4.29 8.46 -19.35
N ARG A 194 -4.58 7.50 -20.21
CA ARG A 194 -5.66 7.61 -21.22
C ARG A 194 -6.94 7.02 -20.63
N MET A 195 -7.82 7.88 -20.16
CA MET A 195 -9.08 7.46 -19.50
C MET A 195 -10.02 6.68 -20.42
N ASP A 196 -9.96 6.94 -21.72
CA ASP A 196 -10.68 6.22 -22.80
C ASP A 196 -10.05 4.88 -23.15
N ARG A 197 -8.78 4.66 -22.76
CA ARG A 197 -7.99 3.44 -22.99
C ARG A 197 -7.35 2.93 -21.70
N ILE A 198 -8.04 3.08 -20.59
CA ILE A 198 -7.49 2.75 -19.26
C ILE A 198 -7.10 1.27 -19.15
N ASP A 199 -7.80 0.37 -19.81
CA ASP A 199 -7.49 -1.05 -19.82
C ASP A 199 -6.17 -1.35 -20.55
N GLU A 200 -5.88 -0.63 -21.64
CA GLU A 200 -4.58 -0.75 -22.34
C GLU A 200 -3.43 -0.22 -21.46
N ASP A 201 -3.63 0.94 -20.83
CA ASP A 201 -2.63 1.51 -19.91
C ASP A 201 -2.42 0.66 -18.67
N GLY A 202 -3.48 0.01 -18.17
CA GLY A 202 -3.40 -0.97 -17.11
C GLY A 202 -2.58 -2.19 -17.49
N GLU A 203 -2.72 -2.71 -18.71
CA GLU A 203 -1.92 -3.84 -19.18
C GLU A 203 -0.44 -3.46 -19.37
N ILE A 204 -0.15 -2.24 -19.83
CA ILE A 204 1.23 -1.71 -19.87
C ILE A 204 1.80 -1.62 -18.46
N LEU A 205 1.03 -1.07 -17.51
CA LEU A 205 1.44 -0.97 -16.11
C LEU A 205 1.72 -2.35 -15.52
N ARG A 206 0.82 -3.32 -15.72
CA ARG A 206 0.99 -4.70 -15.24
C ARG A 206 2.26 -5.34 -15.79
N THR A 207 2.52 -5.17 -17.08
CA THR A 207 3.71 -5.71 -17.73
C THR A 207 4.99 -5.12 -17.15
N LEU A 208 5.05 -3.79 -17.03
CA LEU A 208 6.19 -3.10 -16.43
C LEU A 208 6.33 -3.40 -14.94
N TYR A 209 5.22 -3.56 -14.20
CA TYR A 209 5.25 -3.99 -12.81
C TYR A 209 5.91 -5.36 -12.68
N ASN A 210 5.42 -6.35 -13.41
CA ASN A 210 5.96 -7.71 -13.34
C ASN A 210 7.44 -7.79 -13.77
N ASP A 211 7.86 -6.95 -14.72
CA ASP A 211 9.25 -6.84 -15.15
C ASP A 211 10.13 -6.15 -14.08
N ALA A 212 9.73 -4.97 -13.63
CA ALA A 212 10.53 -4.15 -12.72
C ALA A 212 10.66 -4.73 -11.30
N TRP A 213 9.66 -5.48 -10.83
CA TRP A 213 9.61 -6.01 -9.46
C TRP A 213 9.90 -7.50 -9.36
N HIS A 214 10.23 -8.20 -10.45
CA HIS A 214 10.42 -9.66 -10.43
C HIS A 214 11.44 -10.16 -9.39
N ASN A 215 12.44 -9.33 -9.05
CA ASN A 215 13.46 -9.63 -8.03
C ASN A 215 13.25 -8.85 -6.71
N ASN A 216 12.17 -8.09 -6.57
CA ASN A 216 11.93 -7.32 -5.35
C ASN A 216 11.32 -8.21 -4.27
N TRP A 217 11.91 -8.18 -3.09
CA TRP A 217 11.38 -8.88 -1.93
C TRP A 217 9.94 -8.44 -1.62
N GLY A 218 9.05 -9.39 -1.36
CA GLY A 218 7.63 -9.15 -1.06
C GLY A 218 6.75 -8.94 -2.28
N SER A 219 7.31 -8.81 -3.48
CA SER A 219 6.53 -8.68 -4.71
C SER A 219 6.07 -10.04 -5.21
N ILE A 220 4.83 -10.09 -5.67
CA ILE A 220 4.27 -11.24 -6.39
C ILE A 220 3.81 -10.77 -7.78
N PRO A 221 3.85 -11.65 -8.79
CA PRO A 221 3.34 -11.30 -10.12
C PRO A 221 1.87 -10.88 -10.08
N LEU A 222 1.57 -9.77 -10.71
CA LEU A 222 0.20 -9.26 -10.83
C LEU A 222 -0.49 -9.93 -12.02
N ALA A 223 -1.57 -10.68 -11.76
CA ALA A 223 -2.37 -11.30 -12.80
C ALA A 223 -3.21 -10.26 -13.55
N ARG A 224 -3.66 -10.61 -14.76
CA ARG A 224 -4.49 -9.70 -15.59
C ARG A 224 -5.82 -9.36 -14.91
N GLU A 225 -6.44 -10.34 -14.29
CA GLU A 225 -7.71 -10.19 -13.60
C GLU A 225 -7.59 -9.29 -12.36
N ASP A 226 -6.45 -9.35 -11.67
CA ASP A 226 -6.19 -8.50 -10.52
C ASP A 226 -6.03 -7.04 -10.97
N MET A 227 -5.30 -6.82 -12.08
CA MET A 227 -5.20 -5.49 -12.69
C MET A 227 -6.57 -4.95 -13.12
N GLN A 228 -7.43 -5.77 -13.73
CA GLN A 228 -8.78 -5.36 -14.10
C GLN A 228 -9.62 -4.97 -12.87
N SER A 229 -9.54 -5.72 -11.78
CA SER A 229 -10.21 -5.40 -10.52
C SER A 229 -9.71 -4.06 -9.96
N MET A 230 -8.38 -3.85 -9.93
CA MET A 230 -7.78 -2.58 -9.51
C MET A 230 -8.23 -1.39 -10.37
N ILE A 231 -8.33 -1.56 -11.68
CA ILE A 231 -8.82 -0.52 -12.60
C ILE A 231 -10.26 -0.14 -12.24
N VAL A 232 -11.14 -1.12 -12.04
CA VAL A 232 -12.55 -0.88 -11.67
C VAL A 232 -12.66 -0.09 -10.37
N GLU A 233 -11.87 -0.44 -9.37
CA GLU A 233 -11.86 0.22 -8.06
C GLU A 233 -11.27 1.63 -8.12
N MET A 234 -10.19 1.83 -8.87
CA MET A 234 -9.46 3.09 -8.89
C MET A 234 -9.99 4.09 -9.92
N LYS A 235 -10.63 3.65 -11.00
CA LYS A 235 -11.12 4.52 -12.07
C LYS A 235 -11.92 5.74 -11.61
N PRO A 236 -12.82 5.64 -10.58
CA PRO A 236 -13.59 6.79 -10.11
C PRO A 236 -12.75 7.91 -9.49
N ILE A 237 -11.57 7.59 -8.96
CA ILE A 237 -10.69 8.53 -8.27
C ILE A 237 -9.50 8.99 -9.11
N LEU A 238 -9.18 8.27 -10.20
CA LEU A 238 -8.05 8.58 -11.06
C LEU A 238 -8.36 9.70 -12.06
N ARG A 239 -7.32 10.44 -12.43
CA ARG A 239 -7.28 11.43 -13.51
C ARG A 239 -6.02 11.23 -14.36
N PRO A 240 -5.95 11.78 -15.58
CA PRO A 240 -4.78 11.65 -16.43
C PRO A 240 -3.46 12.03 -15.76
N GLU A 241 -3.49 13.00 -14.86
CA GLU A 241 -2.33 13.56 -14.16
C GLU A 241 -1.73 12.62 -13.12
N HIS A 242 -2.46 11.60 -12.68
CA HIS A 242 -2.00 10.63 -11.67
C HIS A 242 -1.01 9.61 -12.21
N PHE A 243 -0.84 9.58 -13.52
CA PHE A 243 -0.04 8.56 -14.19
C PHE A 243 1.03 9.19 -15.07
N VAL A 244 2.21 8.61 -15.06
CA VAL A 244 3.27 8.91 -16.00
C VAL A 244 3.73 7.61 -16.63
N LEU A 245 3.64 7.54 -17.93
CA LEU A 245 4.31 6.54 -18.75
C LEU A 245 5.45 7.22 -19.50
N ILE A 246 6.63 6.63 -19.42
CA ILE A 246 7.80 7.05 -20.19
C ILE A 246 8.06 5.99 -21.25
N GLU A 247 8.20 6.44 -22.48
CA GLU A 247 8.49 5.59 -23.62
C GLU A 247 9.82 5.99 -24.24
N GLN A 248 10.64 5.01 -24.61
CA GLN A 248 11.85 5.18 -25.40
C GLN A 248 11.65 4.57 -26.78
N ALA A 249 11.77 5.39 -27.82
CA ALA A 249 11.52 4.96 -29.20
C ALA A 249 10.18 4.21 -29.35
N GLY A 250 9.12 4.69 -28.69
CA GLY A 250 7.77 4.13 -28.69
C GLY A 250 7.58 2.86 -27.86
N LYS A 251 8.58 2.43 -27.08
CA LYS A 251 8.46 1.29 -26.16
C LYS A 251 8.33 1.78 -24.71
N PRO A 252 7.34 1.31 -23.95
CA PRO A 252 7.22 1.58 -22.51
C PRO A 252 8.46 1.13 -21.74
N VAL A 253 9.08 2.03 -20.99
CA VAL A 253 10.31 1.74 -20.22
C VAL A 253 10.24 2.17 -18.76
N CYS A 254 9.31 3.06 -18.40
CA CYS A 254 9.13 3.44 -16.99
C CYS A 254 7.68 3.87 -16.77
N VAL A 255 7.17 3.56 -15.60
CA VAL A 255 5.81 3.93 -15.19
C VAL A 255 5.82 4.43 -13.75
N ALA A 256 4.98 5.44 -13.47
CA ALA A 256 4.70 5.88 -12.12
C ALA A 256 3.20 6.16 -11.96
N LEU A 257 2.66 5.77 -10.79
CA LEU A 257 1.25 5.94 -10.45
C LEU A 257 1.10 6.58 -9.08
N VAL A 258 0.29 7.64 -9.02
CA VAL A 258 -0.15 8.31 -7.79
C VAL A 258 -1.63 7.99 -7.58
N VAL A 259 -2.04 7.73 -6.35
CA VAL A 259 -3.44 7.49 -6.00
C VAL A 259 -3.88 8.50 -4.95
N PRO A 260 -5.04 9.16 -5.15
CA PRO A 260 -5.63 10.05 -4.15
C PRO A 260 -5.92 9.31 -2.85
N ASN A 261 -5.77 9.99 -1.72
CA ASN A 261 -6.06 9.40 -0.43
C ASN A 261 -7.56 9.43 -0.13
N VAL A 262 -8.21 8.29 -0.19
CA VAL A 262 -9.66 8.16 0.07
C VAL A 262 -10.04 8.52 1.51
N PHE A 263 -9.10 8.48 2.45
CA PHE A 263 -9.35 8.90 3.82
C PHE A 263 -9.62 10.41 3.95
N ASP A 264 -9.09 11.25 3.04
CA ASP A 264 -9.41 12.69 3.01
C ASP A 264 -10.89 12.99 2.90
N ILE A 265 -11.61 12.17 2.12
CA ILE A 265 -13.04 12.36 1.84
C ILE A 265 -13.96 11.52 2.72
N SER A 266 -13.42 10.56 3.50
CA SER A 266 -14.21 9.63 4.33
C SER A 266 -13.96 9.75 5.84
N ALA A 267 -12.94 10.49 6.29
CA ALA A 267 -12.51 10.52 7.69
C ALA A 267 -13.64 10.85 8.69
N ASP A 268 -14.51 11.80 8.37
CA ASP A 268 -15.63 12.22 9.21
C ASP A 268 -16.88 11.32 9.11
N LEU A 269 -16.82 10.27 8.29
CA LEU A 269 -17.93 9.33 8.07
C LEU A 269 -17.83 8.07 8.94
N ASN A 270 -16.78 7.99 9.76
CA ASN A 270 -16.59 6.94 10.76
C ASN A 270 -16.73 5.49 10.22
N GLY A 271 -16.34 5.26 8.95
CA GLY A 271 -16.30 3.94 8.31
C GLY A 271 -17.66 3.33 7.90
N ASP A 272 -18.78 3.82 8.46
CA ASP A 272 -20.14 3.33 8.16
C ASP A 272 -21.09 4.51 7.91
N PRO A 273 -21.02 5.10 6.70
CA PRO A 273 -21.79 6.29 6.39
C PRO A 273 -23.30 6.05 6.42
N SER A 274 -24.06 6.97 7.03
CA SER A 274 -25.51 7.05 6.87
C SER A 274 -25.88 7.33 5.39
N PRO A 275 -27.15 7.21 4.99
CA PRO A 275 -27.56 7.56 3.62
C PRO A 275 -27.13 8.97 3.19
N LEU A 276 -27.22 9.95 4.09
CA LEU A 276 -26.69 11.31 3.85
C LEU A 276 -25.17 11.35 3.78
N GLY A 277 -24.50 10.51 4.56
CA GLY A 277 -23.03 10.35 4.51
C GLY A 277 -22.58 9.81 3.15
N TRP A 278 -23.30 8.87 2.57
CA TRP A 278 -23.01 8.37 1.23
C TRP A 278 -23.21 9.44 0.15
N LEU A 279 -24.26 10.26 0.25
CA LEU A 279 -24.43 11.41 -0.64
C LEU A 279 -23.29 12.43 -0.51
N LYS A 280 -22.84 12.69 0.73
CA LYS A 280 -21.70 13.57 1.01
C LYS A 280 -20.41 13.03 0.40
N LEU A 281 -20.15 11.73 0.58
CA LEU A 281 -18.99 11.04 -0.01
C LEU A 281 -19.01 11.12 -1.54
N GLY A 282 -20.15 10.82 -2.17
CA GLY A 282 -20.31 10.92 -3.62
C GLY A 282 -20.07 12.33 -4.15
N LYS A 283 -20.58 13.35 -3.46
CA LYS A 283 -20.33 14.76 -3.81
C LYS A 283 -18.85 15.12 -3.74
N ARG A 284 -18.16 14.72 -2.67
CA ARG A 284 -16.72 14.95 -2.49
C ARG A 284 -15.89 14.24 -3.57
N LEU A 285 -16.26 13.00 -3.90
CA LEU A 285 -15.65 12.23 -4.98
C LEU A 285 -15.79 12.95 -6.33
N LEU A 286 -17.01 13.37 -6.68
CA LEU A 286 -17.27 14.08 -7.93
C LEU A 286 -16.51 15.41 -8.04
N ARG A 287 -16.31 16.10 -6.91
CA ARG A 287 -15.57 17.35 -6.84
C ARG A 287 -14.07 17.17 -6.71
N HIS A 288 -13.62 15.92 -6.58
CA HIS A 288 -12.22 15.58 -6.34
C HIS A 288 -11.63 16.31 -5.12
N GLU A 289 -12.35 16.28 -4.00
CA GLU A 289 -11.98 16.97 -2.74
C GLU A 289 -10.89 16.19 -1.96
N PHE A 290 -9.84 15.75 -2.66
CA PHE A 290 -8.68 15.12 -2.05
C PHE A 290 -7.60 16.16 -1.76
N HIS A 291 -6.92 16.01 -0.62
CA HIS A 291 -5.87 16.93 -0.17
C HIS A 291 -4.51 16.26 -0.09
N SER A 292 -4.49 14.93 -0.10
CA SER A 292 -3.28 14.13 -0.09
C SER A 292 -3.36 13.00 -1.13
N ALA A 293 -2.19 12.52 -1.52
CA ALA A 293 -2.06 11.41 -2.46
C ALA A 293 -0.82 10.57 -2.11
N ARG A 294 -0.72 9.37 -2.68
CA ARG A 294 0.42 8.47 -2.48
C ARG A 294 0.96 8.01 -3.82
N VAL A 295 2.28 8.07 -3.99
CA VAL A 295 2.96 7.35 -5.09
C VAL A 295 3.01 5.88 -4.69
N ILE A 296 2.14 5.07 -5.29
CA ILE A 296 2.06 3.64 -4.98
C ILE A 296 2.99 2.80 -5.85
N LEU A 297 3.42 3.34 -6.98
CA LEU A 297 4.21 2.60 -7.95
C LEU A 297 5.14 3.55 -8.71
N LEU A 298 6.41 3.17 -8.81
CA LEU A 298 7.40 3.75 -9.69
C LEU A 298 8.34 2.62 -10.13
N GLY A 299 8.26 2.22 -11.38
CA GLY A 299 9.00 1.10 -11.94
C GLY A 299 9.71 1.44 -13.23
N VAL A 300 10.92 0.91 -13.36
CA VAL A 300 11.75 1.01 -14.57
C VAL A 300 11.96 -0.39 -15.13
N SER A 301 11.81 -0.54 -16.43
CA SER A 301 12.02 -1.84 -17.10
C SER A 301 13.42 -2.38 -16.85
N SER A 302 13.50 -3.67 -16.55
CA SER A 302 14.77 -4.39 -16.36
C SER A 302 15.70 -4.31 -17.58
N ALA A 303 15.17 -4.07 -18.77
CA ALA A 303 15.95 -3.83 -19.97
C ALA A 303 16.88 -2.61 -19.88
N LEU A 304 16.63 -1.71 -18.93
CA LEU A 304 17.46 -0.53 -18.67
C LEU A 304 18.38 -0.71 -17.45
N ASP A 305 18.42 -1.88 -16.81
CA ASP A 305 19.27 -2.14 -15.67
C ASP A 305 20.74 -1.91 -15.98
N GLY A 306 21.43 -1.22 -15.06
CA GLY A 306 22.86 -0.89 -15.22
C GLY A 306 23.16 0.17 -16.26
N THR A 307 22.16 0.72 -16.96
CA THR A 307 22.39 1.79 -17.96
C THR A 307 22.27 3.17 -17.33
N ALA A 308 22.93 4.17 -17.93
CA ALA A 308 22.81 5.56 -17.55
C ALA A 308 21.34 6.06 -17.72
N LEU A 309 20.63 5.57 -18.75
CA LEU A 309 19.24 5.92 -18.98
C LEU A 309 18.34 5.37 -17.87
N GLY A 310 18.50 4.11 -17.48
CA GLY A 310 17.74 3.50 -16.38
C GLY A 310 17.93 4.25 -15.05
N ALA A 311 19.14 4.70 -14.77
CA ALA A 311 19.45 5.48 -13.56
C ALA A 311 18.72 6.84 -13.51
N ILE A 312 18.37 7.41 -14.67
CA ILE A 312 17.72 8.71 -14.78
C ILE A 312 16.17 8.59 -14.76
N MET A 313 15.61 7.45 -15.19
CA MET A 313 14.16 7.27 -15.34
C MET A 313 13.34 7.60 -14.09
N PRO A 314 13.73 7.18 -12.87
CA PRO A 314 12.98 7.53 -11.66
C PRO A 314 12.90 9.04 -11.42
N ALA A 315 13.99 9.77 -11.64
CA ALA A 315 14.03 11.23 -11.48
C ALA A 315 13.14 11.93 -12.54
N LEU A 316 13.15 11.45 -13.78
CA LEU A 316 12.26 11.95 -14.83
C LEU A 316 10.80 11.69 -14.51
N ALA A 317 10.46 10.48 -14.05
CA ALA A 317 9.09 10.12 -13.65
C ALA A 317 8.57 11.00 -12.52
N ILE A 318 9.38 11.24 -11.48
CA ILE A 318 9.02 12.13 -10.36
C ILE A 318 8.83 13.57 -10.87
N THR A 319 9.72 14.06 -11.71
CA THR A 319 9.64 15.41 -12.30
C THR A 319 8.34 15.58 -13.09
N GLU A 320 7.98 14.61 -13.92
CA GLU A 320 6.77 14.63 -14.71
C GLU A 320 5.50 14.50 -13.86
N LEU A 321 5.50 13.64 -12.82
CA LEU A 321 4.40 13.57 -11.85
C LEU A 321 4.18 14.91 -11.16
N MET A 322 5.24 15.57 -10.70
CA MET A 322 5.14 16.89 -10.06
C MET A 322 4.63 17.96 -11.01
N LYS A 323 5.10 17.97 -12.26
CA LYS A 323 4.66 18.90 -13.30
C LYS A 323 3.17 18.74 -13.59
N ARG A 324 2.71 17.51 -13.79
CA ARG A 324 1.29 17.17 -14.04
C ARG A 324 0.42 17.40 -12.81
N GLY A 325 0.92 17.06 -11.64
CA GLY A 325 0.21 17.22 -10.37
C GLY A 325 -0.06 18.66 -9.92
N ARG A 326 0.55 19.67 -10.58
CA ARG A 326 0.30 21.10 -10.26
C ARG A 326 -1.15 21.53 -10.44
N SER A 327 -1.90 20.86 -11.29
CA SER A 327 -3.33 21.10 -11.51
C SER A 327 -4.22 20.41 -10.47
N LEU A 328 -3.66 19.56 -9.63
CA LEU A 328 -4.38 18.76 -8.64
C LEU A 328 -4.34 19.45 -7.26
N PRO A 329 -5.38 19.27 -6.41
CA PRO A 329 -5.54 20.03 -5.16
C PRO A 329 -4.69 19.49 -4.00
N TYR A 330 -3.69 18.65 -4.27
CA TYR A 330 -2.90 18.04 -3.20
C TYR A 330 -1.99 19.01 -2.50
N ARG A 331 -1.94 18.91 -1.17
CA ARG A 331 -1.03 19.64 -0.28
C ARG A 331 0.14 18.79 0.17
N THR A 332 -0.08 17.45 0.20
CA THR A 332 0.93 16.47 0.58
C THR A 332 0.88 15.25 -0.33
N ILE A 333 2.06 14.71 -0.63
CA ILE A 333 2.21 13.44 -1.35
C ILE A 333 3.11 12.53 -0.52
N GLU A 334 2.62 11.33 -0.23
CA GLU A 334 3.44 10.29 0.39
C GLU A 334 4.17 9.49 -0.68
N LEU A 335 5.48 9.34 -0.49
CA LEU A 335 6.38 8.58 -1.36
C LEU A 335 6.69 7.24 -0.68
N GLY A 336 6.20 6.16 -1.21
CA GLY A 336 6.46 4.86 -0.61
C GLY A 336 5.24 3.94 -0.52
N TRP A 337 5.40 2.84 0.14
CA TRP A 337 6.57 2.46 0.93
C TRP A 337 7.76 2.05 0.04
N VAL A 338 8.97 2.21 0.60
CA VAL A 338 10.22 1.77 -0.01
C VAL A 338 10.90 0.80 0.97
N LEU A 339 11.43 -0.30 0.46
CA LEU A 339 12.21 -1.25 1.26
C LEU A 339 13.43 -0.56 1.88
N GLU A 340 13.74 -0.84 3.14
CA GLU A 340 14.88 -0.24 3.86
C GLU A 340 16.21 -0.40 3.13
N ASN A 341 16.38 -1.50 2.39
CA ASN A 341 17.60 -1.83 1.64
C ASN A 341 17.58 -1.34 0.18
N ASN A 342 16.49 -0.73 -0.30
CA ASN A 342 16.48 -0.11 -1.63
C ASN A 342 17.16 1.27 -1.57
N LEU A 343 18.49 1.25 -1.35
CA LEU A 343 19.30 2.46 -1.19
C LEU A 343 19.24 3.41 -2.40
N PRO A 344 19.21 2.96 -3.66
CA PRO A 344 19.10 3.88 -4.80
C PRO A 344 17.83 4.72 -4.75
N MET A 345 16.67 4.10 -4.49
CA MET A 345 15.39 4.81 -4.42
C MET A 345 15.33 5.72 -3.18
N ARG A 346 15.80 5.24 -2.03
CA ARG A 346 15.85 6.04 -0.80
C ARG A 346 16.71 7.30 -0.98
N ARG A 347 17.92 7.16 -1.50
CA ARG A 347 18.81 8.30 -1.78
C ARG A 347 18.22 9.31 -2.76
N LEU A 348 17.43 8.86 -3.72
CA LEU A 348 16.71 9.74 -4.64
C LEU A 348 15.64 10.54 -3.89
N ILE A 349 14.81 9.88 -3.08
CA ILE A 349 13.75 10.51 -2.30
C ILE A 349 14.33 11.45 -1.22
N GLU A 350 15.37 11.03 -0.53
CA GLU A 350 16.04 11.78 0.55
C GLU A 350 16.67 13.11 0.06
N ARG A 351 16.89 13.26 -1.26
CA ARG A 351 17.24 14.56 -1.86
C ARG A 351 16.05 15.52 -1.96
N ILE A 352 14.83 15.02 -1.91
CA ILE A 352 13.59 15.80 -1.98
C ILE A 352 13.05 16.04 -0.57
N THR A 353 13.01 14.98 0.23
CA THR A 353 12.54 14.98 1.62
C THR A 353 13.42 14.02 2.44
N PRO A 354 14.33 14.56 3.29
CA PRO A 354 15.41 13.75 3.89
C PRO A 354 14.93 12.77 4.96
N GLU A 355 13.82 13.08 5.65
CA GLU A 355 13.37 12.30 6.79
C GLU A 355 12.15 11.44 6.44
N PRO A 356 12.14 10.14 6.78
CA PRO A 356 10.94 9.32 6.66
C PRO A 356 9.87 9.79 7.65
N CYS A 357 8.61 9.78 7.22
CA CYS A 357 7.47 10.15 8.06
C CYS A 357 6.78 8.93 8.70
N LYS A 358 6.95 7.76 8.11
CA LYS A 358 6.39 6.50 8.62
C LYS A 358 7.37 5.35 8.41
N ARG A 359 7.34 4.40 9.34
CA ARG A 359 8.07 3.14 9.25
C ARG A 359 7.13 1.99 9.56
N TYR A 360 7.29 0.91 8.82
CA TYR A 360 6.54 -0.32 9.00
C TYR A 360 7.52 -1.50 9.08
N ARG A 361 7.11 -2.57 9.76
CA ARG A 361 7.91 -3.80 9.87
C ARG A 361 7.10 -5.02 9.50
N VAL A 362 7.73 -5.89 8.73
CA VAL A 362 7.24 -7.25 8.52
C VAL A 362 7.98 -8.18 9.47
N TYR A 363 7.22 -9.02 10.13
CA TYR A 363 7.70 -9.99 11.10
C TYR A 363 7.57 -11.43 10.59
N ASP A 364 8.41 -12.31 11.09
CA ASP A 364 8.24 -13.78 11.03
C ASP A 364 8.06 -14.33 12.45
N LEU A 365 7.24 -15.35 12.56
CA LEU A 365 7.08 -16.21 13.74
C LEU A 365 7.30 -17.65 13.32
N SER A 366 8.15 -18.39 14.07
CA SER A 366 8.29 -19.84 13.89
C SER A 366 7.00 -20.54 14.30
N LEU A 367 6.61 -21.53 13.52
CA LEU A 367 5.52 -22.46 13.83
C LEU A 367 6.05 -23.87 14.15
N GLU A 368 7.36 -24.06 14.11
CA GLU A 368 8.02 -25.27 14.56
C GLU A 368 8.19 -25.20 16.08
N ASP A 369 7.99 -26.37 16.75
CA ASP A 369 8.14 -26.55 18.21
C ASP A 369 9.60 -26.44 18.66
#